data_47c117695018287c558af77c3eab1fcf
#
_entry.id   47c117695018287c558af77c3eab1fcf
#
_cell.length_a   1.000
_cell.length_b   1.000
_cell.length_c   1.000
_cell.angle_alpha   90.00
_cell.angle_beta   90.00
_cell.angle_gamma   90.00
#
_symmetry.space_group_name_H-M   'P 1'
#
loop_
_entity.id
_entity.type
_entity.pdbx_description
1 polymer ?
#
loop_
_entity_poly.entity_id
_entity_poly.type
_entity_poly.pdbx_seq_one_letter_code
_entity_poly.pdbx_strand_id
1 'polypeptide(L)'
;MGAWASRQSAPIEDRAALEERVAAAEARFAGVEDVPRPDFWGAWLVAPRRIEFWQGRPSRVHDRLVYTPEGSGWRITRLQP
;
A
#
# COMPACT_ATOMS: atom_id res chain seq x y z
N MET A 1 -5.37 -1.52 16.22
CA MET A 1 -5.02 -2.64 17.13
C MET A 1 -4.28 -3.77 16.42
N GLY A 2 -4.68 -4.13 15.22
CA GLY A 2 -4.05 -5.21 14.44
C GLY A 2 -2.54 -5.06 14.22
N ALA A 3 -2.05 -3.84 14.05
CA ALA A 3 -0.61 -3.59 13.90
C ALA A 3 0.22 -3.99 15.14
N TRP A 4 -0.36 -3.92 16.34
CA TRP A 4 0.26 -4.37 17.57
C TRP A 4 0.16 -5.88 17.78
N ALA A 5 -0.95 -6.47 17.36
CA ALA A 5 -1.21 -7.91 17.52
C ALA A 5 -0.45 -8.78 16.51
N SER A 6 -0.08 -8.22 15.34
CA SER A 6 0.44 -8.99 14.21
C SER A 6 1.87 -8.58 13.85
N ARG A 7 2.70 -9.57 13.53
CA ARG A 7 3.94 -9.42 12.76
C ARG A 7 3.62 -9.82 11.33
N GLN A 8 3.25 -8.87 10.50
CA GLN A 8 2.78 -9.11 9.13
C GLN A 8 3.68 -10.09 8.37
N SER A 9 3.07 -11.11 7.77
CA SER A 9 3.74 -12.17 6.99
C SER A 9 4.62 -13.14 7.77
N ALA A 10 4.77 -12.97 9.07
CA ALA A 10 5.45 -13.97 9.89
C ALA A 10 4.53 -15.20 10.15
N PRO A 11 5.08 -16.42 10.20
CA PRO A 11 4.30 -17.59 10.58
C PRO A 11 3.67 -17.45 11.96
N ILE A 12 2.49 -18.03 12.12
CA ILE A 12 1.79 -18.17 13.38
C ILE A 12 1.18 -19.58 13.45
N GLU A 13 1.04 -20.12 14.64
CA GLU A 13 0.65 -21.51 14.86
C GLU A 13 -0.77 -21.81 14.36
N ASP A 14 -1.74 -20.99 14.78
CA ASP A 14 -3.14 -21.15 14.42
C ASP A 14 -3.95 -19.86 14.63
N ARG A 15 -5.23 -19.92 14.37
CA ARG A 15 -6.16 -18.81 14.56
C ARG A 15 -6.29 -18.40 16.02
N ALA A 16 -6.30 -19.37 16.95
CA ALA A 16 -6.42 -19.10 18.38
C ALA A 16 -5.25 -18.27 18.90
N ALA A 17 -4.03 -18.60 18.49
CA ALA A 17 -2.83 -17.81 18.82
C ALA A 17 -2.92 -16.36 18.33
N LEU A 18 -3.51 -16.11 17.15
CA LEU A 18 -3.75 -14.75 16.67
C LEU A 18 -4.78 -14.03 17.54
N GLU A 19 -5.86 -14.69 17.89
CA GLU A 19 -6.92 -14.12 18.74
C GLU A 19 -6.39 -13.76 20.14
N GLU A 20 -5.53 -14.57 20.72
CA GLU A 20 -4.85 -14.27 21.98
C GLU A 20 -3.97 -13.01 21.87
N ARG A 21 -3.23 -12.85 20.77
CA ARG A 21 -2.43 -11.65 20.52
C ARG A 21 -3.28 -10.39 20.36
N VAL A 22 -4.43 -10.51 19.72
CA VAL A 22 -5.40 -9.40 19.60
C VAL A 22 -5.92 -9.02 20.98
N ALA A 23 -6.38 -9.99 21.76
CA ALA A 23 -6.88 -9.74 23.11
C ALA A 23 -5.81 -9.11 24.02
N ALA A 24 -4.56 -9.56 23.92
CA ALA A 24 -3.45 -8.97 24.66
C ALA A 24 -3.17 -7.51 24.26
N ALA A 25 -3.24 -7.20 22.96
CA ALA A 25 -3.08 -5.84 22.48
C ALA A 25 -4.23 -4.94 22.94
N GLU A 26 -5.45 -5.42 22.89
CA GLU A 26 -6.62 -4.71 23.38
C GLU A 26 -6.53 -4.43 24.88
N ALA A 27 -6.13 -5.41 25.68
CA ALA A 27 -5.91 -5.24 27.12
C ALA A 27 -4.80 -4.23 27.44
N ARG A 28 -3.71 -4.26 26.67
CA ARG A 28 -2.58 -3.33 26.82
C ARG A 28 -3.00 -1.87 26.62
N PHE A 29 -3.88 -1.62 25.68
CA PHE A 29 -4.30 -0.27 25.30
C PHE A 29 -5.73 0.07 25.78
N ALA A 30 -6.28 -0.72 26.71
CA ALA A 30 -7.59 -0.44 27.29
C ALA A 30 -7.63 0.96 27.91
N GLY A 31 -8.61 1.78 27.51
CA GLY A 31 -8.76 3.16 27.96
C GLY A 31 -7.80 4.16 27.33
N VAL A 32 -6.96 3.75 26.40
CA VAL A 32 -6.11 4.66 25.64
C VAL A 32 -6.87 5.12 24.39
N GLU A 33 -7.16 6.42 24.30
CA GLU A 33 -7.93 7.02 23.21
C GLU A 33 -7.11 7.01 21.89
N ASP A 34 -5.86 7.48 21.95
CA ASP A 34 -4.93 7.51 20.82
C ASP A 34 -3.86 6.42 20.97
N VAL A 35 -4.13 5.25 20.41
CA VAL A 35 -3.17 4.15 20.44
C VAL A 35 -1.96 4.49 19.57
N PRO A 36 -0.73 4.52 20.11
CA PRO A 36 0.45 4.87 19.33
C PRO A 36 0.74 3.83 18.25
N ARG A 37 1.29 4.27 17.13
CA ARG A 37 1.73 3.39 16.05
C ARG A 37 2.98 2.62 16.51
N PRO A 38 3.05 1.30 16.32
CA PRO A 38 4.29 0.56 16.59
C PRO A 38 5.40 0.95 15.59
N ASP A 39 6.64 0.94 16.04
CA ASP A 39 7.81 1.33 15.23
C ASP A 39 8.01 0.46 13.98
N PHE A 40 7.56 -0.79 14.04
CA PHE A 40 7.68 -1.75 12.95
C PHE A 40 6.54 -1.69 11.93
N TRP A 41 5.61 -0.76 12.09
CA TRP A 41 4.46 -0.63 11.20
C TRP A 41 4.39 0.78 10.61
N GLY A 42 4.02 0.86 9.36
CA GLY A 42 3.89 2.13 8.66
C GLY A 42 3.28 1.97 7.28
N ALA A 43 3.31 3.05 6.52
CA ALA A 43 2.85 3.09 5.14
C ALA A 43 3.91 3.75 4.26
N TRP A 44 3.89 3.40 2.99
CA TRP A 44 4.71 4.03 1.96
C TRP A 44 3.84 4.99 1.15
N LEU A 45 4.35 6.18 0.91
CA LEU A 45 3.79 7.10 -0.07
C LEU A 45 4.61 7.00 -1.35
N VAL A 46 3.96 6.57 -2.43
CA VAL A 46 4.59 6.52 -3.75
C VAL A 46 4.27 7.81 -4.49
N ALA A 47 5.32 8.58 -4.81
CA ALA A 47 5.20 9.77 -5.66
C ALA A 47 5.63 9.40 -7.08
N PRO A 48 4.70 9.26 -8.03
CA PRO A 48 5.05 8.85 -9.38
C PRO A 48 5.74 10.00 -10.13
N ARG A 49 6.79 9.67 -10.89
CA ARG A 49 7.49 10.58 -11.80
C ARG A 49 7.18 10.31 -13.27
N ARG A 50 6.60 9.15 -13.53
CA ARG A 50 6.21 8.71 -14.87
C ARG A 50 5.12 7.65 -14.72
N ILE A 51 4.02 7.85 -15.43
CA ILE A 51 2.91 6.88 -15.47
C ILE A 51 2.65 6.58 -16.94
N GLU A 52 2.64 5.30 -17.30
CA GLU A 52 2.26 4.87 -18.64
C GLU A 52 0.92 4.15 -18.61
N PHE A 53 -0.02 4.62 -19.44
CA PHE A 53 -1.27 3.93 -19.71
C PHE A 53 -1.13 3.20 -21.05
N TRP A 54 -1.33 1.91 -21.03
CA TRP A 54 -1.18 1.04 -22.17
C TRP A 54 -2.49 0.34 -22.49
N GLN A 55 -2.91 0.39 -23.76
CA GLN A 55 -4.10 -0.30 -24.25
C GLN A 55 -3.72 -1.19 -25.43
N GLY A 56 -3.99 -2.49 -25.31
CA GLY A 56 -3.77 -3.45 -26.41
C GLY A 56 -4.71 -3.20 -27.58
N ARG A 57 -4.15 -3.25 -28.79
CA ARG A 57 -4.87 -3.13 -30.05
C ARG A 57 -4.41 -4.20 -31.03
N PRO A 58 -5.26 -4.57 -32.03
CA PRO A 58 -4.86 -5.51 -33.10
C PRO A 58 -3.62 -5.06 -33.86
N SER A 59 -2.90 -6.02 -34.42
CA SER A 59 -1.70 -5.78 -35.26
C SER A 59 -0.56 -5.08 -34.50
N ARG A 60 -0.50 -5.21 -33.18
CA ARG A 60 0.52 -4.59 -32.32
C ARG A 60 0.53 -3.04 -32.37
N VAL A 61 -0.54 -2.42 -32.88
CA VAL A 61 -0.69 -0.97 -32.94
C VAL A 61 -1.37 -0.48 -31.63
N HIS A 62 -0.66 -0.69 -30.53
CA HIS A 62 -1.15 -0.37 -29.19
C HIS A 62 -1.15 1.13 -28.91
N ASP A 63 -2.09 1.56 -28.06
CA ASP A 63 -2.06 2.93 -27.54
C ASP A 63 -1.15 2.97 -26.30
N ARG A 64 -0.23 3.92 -26.32
CA ARG A 64 0.69 4.17 -25.21
C ARG A 64 0.70 5.65 -24.87
N LEU A 65 0.21 6.01 -23.69
CA LEU A 65 0.17 7.39 -23.20
C LEU A 65 1.02 7.50 -21.94
N VAL A 66 1.98 8.39 -21.95
CA VAL A 66 2.88 8.63 -20.84
C VAL A 66 2.60 9.98 -20.21
N TYR A 67 2.43 9.98 -18.91
CA TYR A 67 2.25 11.15 -18.07
C TYR A 67 3.55 11.44 -17.32
N THR A 68 4.08 12.64 -17.45
CA THR A 68 5.23 13.11 -16.68
C THR A 68 4.87 14.43 -16.00
N PRO A 69 5.36 14.68 -14.76
CA PRO A 69 5.09 15.93 -14.05
C PRO A 69 5.59 17.13 -14.84
N GLU A 70 4.75 18.17 -14.95
CA GLU A 70 5.09 19.44 -15.56
C GLU A 70 4.38 20.58 -14.79
N GLY A 71 5.16 21.43 -14.11
CA GLY A 71 4.59 22.45 -13.24
C GLY A 71 3.71 21.82 -12.13
N SER A 72 2.48 22.31 -11.99
CA SER A 72 1.48 21.75 -11.06
C SER A 72 0.61 20.64 -11.68
N GLY A 73 0.87 20.28 -12.93
CA GLY A 73 0.09 19.29 -13.68
C GLY A 73 0.99 18.24 -14.34
N TRP A 74 0.52 17.74 -15.48
CA TRP A 74 1.14 16.66 -16.20
C TRP A 74 1.28 16.97 -17.68
N ARG A 75 2.42 16.57 -18.26
CA ARG A 75 2.59 16.47 -19.70
C ARG A 75 2.16 15.08 -20.16
N ILE A 76 1.37 15.01 -21.22
CA ILE A 76 0.91 13.77 -21.83
C ILE A 76 1.61 13.59 -23.17
N THR A 77 2.29 12.47 -23.35
CA THR A 77 3.01 12.15 -24.58
C THR A 77 2.54 10.78 -25.08
N ARG A 78 2.22 10.69 -26.36
CA ARG A 78 1.95 9.39 -26.99
C ARG A 78 3.24 8.75 -27.45
N LEU A 79 3.46 7.49 -27.10
CA LEU A 79 4.57 6.69 -27.59
C LEU A 79 4.11 5.78 -28.72
N GLN A 80 5.05 5.48 -29.61
CA GLN A 80 4.85 4.42 -30.58
C GLN A 80 4.82 3.06 -29.86
N PRO A 81 3.98 2.11 -30.34
CA PRO A 81 3.88 0.79 -29.75
C PRO A 81 5.11 -0.07 -30.01
#